data_564403ebf43e24206d30838bea1b56c2
#
_entry.id   564403ebf43e24206d30838bea1b56c2
#
_cell.length_a   1.000
_cell.length_b   1.000
_cell.length_c   1.000
_cell.angle_alpha   90.00
_cell.angle_beta   90.00
_cell.angle_gamma   90.00
#
_symmetry.space_group_name_H-M   'P 1'
#
loop_
_entity.id
_entity.type
_entity.pdbx_description
1 polymer ?
#
loop_
_entity_poly.entity_id
_entity_poly.type
_entity_poly.pdbx_seq_one_letter_code
_entity_poly.pdbx_strand_id
1 'polypeptide(L)'
;VFTTLFQDKKYLMQLYRALHPEDTETMEDALTDITIRNVLTNGIYNDLCFRIRDKVMFLVEQQSSWTMNIIVRALMYLVQTYHEYFEEQDADLYGSKKVHVPESEIYVIFTGERTSRPESISLSKEFFGGKECAIEVKVKVLYGGEGNDIISQYVAFTKVYNEQVKKHGRSREAVTETIRICKDRDV
;
A
#
# COMPACT_ATOMS: atom_id res chain seq x y z
N VAL A 1 -4.95 -7.03 10.39
CA VAL A 1 -5.88 -7.38 9.28
C VAL A 1 -5.25 -7.08 7.92
N PHE A 2 -4.79 -5.86 7.67
CA PHE A 2 -4.21 -5.44 6.37
C PHE A 2 -3.09 -6.38 5.90
N THR A 3 -2.03 -6.49 6.66
CA THR A 3 -0.88 -7.33 6.33
C THR A 3 -1.24 -8.81 6.23
N THR A 4 -2.08 -9.30 7.15
CA THR A 4 -2.53 -10.70 7.14
C THR A 4 -3.34 -11.04 5.89
N LEU A 5 -4.20 -10.11 5.45
CA LEU A 5 -5.01 -10.28 4.23
C LEU A 5 -4.11 -10.33 2.99
N PHE A 6 -3.27 -9.33 2.82
CA PHE A 6 -2.47 -9.16 1.61
C PHE A 6 -1.13 -9.93 1.61
N GLN A 7 -0.81 -10.67 2.68
CA GLN A 7 0.23 -11.70 2.64
C GLN A 7 -0.20 -12.95 1.88
N ASP A 8 -1.51 -13.20 1.80
CA ASP A 8 -2.04 -14.28 0.96
C ASP A 8 -1.97 -13.84 -0.50
N LYS A 9 -1.23 -14.59 -1.31
CA LYS A 9 -1.01 -14.32 -2.74
C LYS A 9 -2.31 -14.17 -3.53
N LYS A 10 -3.34 -14.94 -3.17
CA LYS A 10 -4.66 -14.87 -3.80
C LYS A 10 -5.27 -13.48 -3.67
N TYR A 11 -5.27 -12.91 -2.45
CA TYR A 11 -5.83 -11.58 -2.21
C TYR A 11 -4.92 -10.48 -2.73
N LEU A 12 -3.61 -10.69 -2.65
CA LEU A 12 -2.64 -9.77 -3.24
C LEU A 12 -2.77 -9.68 -4.76
N MET A 13 -3.06 -10.80 -5.42
CA MET A 13 -3.33 -10.83 -6.86
C MET A 13 -4.65 -10.14 -7.22
N GLN A 14 -5.68 -10.26 -6.39
CA GLN A 14 -6.93 -9.49 -6.58
C GLN A 14 -6.68 -7.99 -6.46
N LEU A 15 -5.84 -7.58 -5.50
CA LEU A 15 -5.43 -6.20 -5.36
C LEU A 15 -4.67 -5.72 -6.60
N TYR A 16 -3.68 -6.48 -7.06
CA TYR A 16 -2.93 -6.15 -8.26
C TYR A 16 -3.84 -5.96 -9.46
N ARG A 17 -4.79 -6.86 -9.69
CA ARG A 17 -5.78 -6.74 -10.77
C ARG A 17 -6.71 -5.56 -10.64
N ALA A 18 -7.06 -5.16 -9.41
CA ALA A 18 -7.85 -3.95 -9.18
C ALA A 18 -7.06 -2.67 -9.52
N LEU A 19 -5.74 -2.69 -9.34
CA LEU A 19 -4.84 -1.58 -9.67
C LEU A 19 -4.44 -1.54 -11.14
N HIS A 20 -4.40 -2.71 -11.79
CA HIS A 20 -3.96 -2.94 -13.17
C HIS A 20 -4.98 -3.78 -13.94
N PRO A 21 -6.19 -3.24 -14.19
CA PRO A 21 -7.24 -3.98 -14.90
C PRO A 21 -6.87 -4.31 -16.36
N GLU A 22 -5.89 -3.61 -16.91
CA GLU A 22 -5.33 -3.85 -18.25
C GLU A 22 -4.43 -5.10 -18.32
N ASP A 23 -3.83 -5.50 -17.18
CA ASP A 23 -2.94 -6.67 -17.11
C ASP A 23 -3.73 -7.93 -16.76
N THR A 24 -4.23 -8.61 -17.78
CA THR A 24 -4.99 -9.86 -17.64
C THR A 24 -4.12 -11.12 -17.68
N GLU A 25 -2.84 -10.98 -18.06
CA GLU A 25 -1.94 -12.11 -18.29
C GLU A 25 -1.11 -12.50 -17.08
N THR A 26 -0.87 -11.55 -16.15
CA THR A 26 -0.06 -11.81 -14.98
C THR A 26 -0.78 -12.76 -14.01
N MET A 27 -0.10 -13.84 -13.65
CA MET A 27 -0.58 -14.88 -12.74
C MET A 27 0.05 -14.75 -11.35
N GLU A 28 -0.51 -15.47 -10.39
CA GLU A 28 -0.14 -15.42 -8.98
C GLU A 28 1.32 -15.86 -8.70
N ASP A 29 1.87 -16.72 -9.55
CA ASP A 29 3.26 -17.18 -9.48
C ASP A 29 4.28 -16.07 -9.80
N ALA A 30 3.86 -15.01 -10.48
CA ALA A 30 4.68 -13.84 -10.72
C ALA A 30 4.88 -12.95 -9.47
N LEU A 31 4.13 -13.20 -8.39
CA LEU A 31 4.26 -12.50 -7.13
C LEU A 31 5.44 -13.06 -6.32
N THR A 32 6.43 -12.22 -6.08
CA THR A 32 7.63 -12.56 -5.31
C THR A 32 7.91 -11.52 -4.23
N ASP A 33 8.82 -11.86 -3.32
CA ASP A 33 9.40 -10.95 -2.32
C ASP A 33 8.35 -10.18 -1.49
N ILE A 34 7.26 -10.88 -1.12
CA ILE A 34 6.22 -10.30 -0.27
C ILE A 34 6.80 -10.05 1.11
N THR A 35 7.07 -8.80 1.43
CA THR A 35 7.71 -8.39 2.68
C THR A 35 6.83 -7.41 3.44
N ILE A 36 6.69 -7.63 4.73
CA ILE A 36 6.13 -6.64 5.65
C ILE A 36 7.31 -5.85 6.20
N ARG A 37 7.35 -4.54 5.92
CA ARG A 37 8.49 -3.72 6.33
C ARG A 37 8.15 -2.78 7.46
N ASN A 38 9.13 -2.67 8.35
CA ASN A 38 9.17 -1.69 9.42
C ASN A 38 10.57 -1.05 9.43
N VAL A 39 10.82 -0.16 8.46
CA VAL A 39 12.16 0.40 8.23
C VAL A 39 12.53 1.51 9.21
N LEU A 40 11.58 2.21 9.80
CA LEU A 40 11.87 3.47 10.47
C LEU A 40 11.68 3.48 11.99
N THR A 41 10.96 2.54 12.56
CA THR A 41 10.71 2.52 14.02
C THR A 41 10.40 1.11 14.53
N ASN A 42 10.54 0.89 15.83
CA ASN A 42 10.06 -0.32 16.53
C ASN A 42 8.51 -0.36 16.68
N GLY A 43 7.78 0.45 15.91
CA GLY A 43 6.32 0.50 15.94
C GLY A 43 5.67 -0.51 15.01
N ILE A 44 4.41 -0.82 15.26
CA ILE A 44 3.59 -1.69 14.40
C ILE A 44 3.08 -0.84 13.23
N TYR A 45 3.79 -0.85 12.11
CA TYR A 45 3.32 -0.31 10.84
C TYR A 45 2.94 -1.45 9.91
N ASN A 46 1.86 -1.27 9.17
CA ASN A 46 1.28 -2.30 8.32
C ASN A 46 1.56 -1.97 6.84
N ASP A 47 2.82 -1.75 6.51
CA ASP A 47 3.20 -1.44 5.13
C ASP A 47 3.64 -2.73 4.44
N LEU A 48 3.18 -2.95 3.23
CA LEU A 48 3.42 -4.13 2.42
C LEU A 48 4.23 -3.75 1.19
N CYS A 49 5.31 -4.48 0.94
CA CYS A 49 6.10 -4.40 -0.27
C CYS A 49 6.10 -5.76 -0.96
N PHE A 50 5.96 -5.79 -2.27
CA PHE A 50 6.07 -7.01 -3.07
C PHE A 50 6.60 -6.70 -4.46
N ARG A 51 7.15 -7.73 -5.10
CA ARG A 51 7.55 -7.65 -6.50
C ARG A 51 6.59 -8.45 -7.35
N ILE A 52 6.31 -7.91 -8.54
CA ILE A 52 5.55 -8.60 -9.56
C ILE A 52 6.20 -8.33 -10.91
N ARG A 53 6.74 -9.38 -11.55
CA ARG A 53 7.59 -9.24 -12.73
C ARG A 53 8.75 -8.26 -12.44
N ASP A 54 8.85 -7.18 -13.21
CA ASP A 54 9.87 -6.14 -13.09
C ASP A 54 9.39 -4.88 -12.37
N LYS A 55 8.38 -5.02 -11.52
CA LYS A 55 7.84 -3.92 -10.72
C LYS A 55 7.97 -4.19 -9.24
N VAL A 56 8.30 -3.14 -8.49
CA VAL A 56 8.22 -3.10 -7.02
C VAL A 56 7.00 -2.30 -6.62
N MET A 57 6.11 -2.92 -5.87
CA MET A 57 4.88 -2.27 -5.43
C MET A 57 4.88 -2.09 -3.91
N PHE A 58 4.61 -0.86 -3.48
CA PHE A 58 4.43 -0.51 -2.08
C PHE A 58 2.98 -0.19 -1.80
N LEU A 59 2.47 -0.83 -0.78
CA LEU A 59 1.12 -0.61 -0.30
C LEU A 59 1.16 -0.17 1.15
N VAL A 60 0.69 1.01 1.40
CA VAL A 60 0.66 1.61 2.73
C VAL A 60 -0.78 1.74 3.20
N GLU A 61 -1.08 1.19 4.37
CA GLU A 61 -2.35 1.42 5.02
C GLU A 61 -2.32 2.75 5.80
N GLN A 62 -3.24 3.65 5.50
CA GLN A 62 -3.45 4.88 6.26
C GLN A 62 -4.86 4.92 6.84
N GLN A 63 -4.98 4.61 8.12
CA GLN A 63 -6.27 4.33 8.76
C GLN A 63 -7.15 5.56 8.95
N SER A 64 -6.80 6.56 9.68
CA SER A 64 -7.78 7.58 10.06
C SER A 64 -7.28 9.02 9.99
N SER A 65 -6.00 9.24 10.07
CA SER A 65 -5.41 10.58 10.03
C SER A 65 -4.64 10.77 8.73
N TRP A 66 -5.02 11.81 7.99
CA TRP A 66 -4.28 12.21 6.80
C TRP A 66 -2.97 12.88 7.18
N THR A 67 -1.85 12.36 6.67
CA THR A 67 -0.54 12.99 6.85
C THR A 67 0.27 12.92 5.57
N MET A 68 0.92 14.02 5.21
CA MET A 68 1.84 14.06 4.05
C MET A 68 3.16 13.32 4.31
N ASN A 69 3.47 13.00 5.56
CA ASN A 69 4.67 12.22 5.91
C ASN A 69 4.69 10.83 5.25
N ILE A 70 3.55 10.38 4.73
CA ILE A 70 3.48 9.15 3.92
C ILE A 70 4.42 9.19 2.71
N ILE A 71 4.60 10.36 2.09
CA ILE A 71 5.50 10.54 0.94
C ILE A 71 6.96 10.31 1.36
N VAL A 72 7.34 10.85 2.52
CA VAL A 72 8.70 10.68 3.05
C VAL A 72 8.94 9.23 3.46
N ARG A 73 7.95 8.58 4.10
CA ARG A 73 8.01 7.15 4.43
C ARG A 73 8.18 6.30 3.17
N ALA A 74 7.38 6.59 2.14
CA ALA A 74 7.43 5.90 0.86
C ALA A 74 8.81 6.01 0.20
N LEU A 75 9.43 7.21 0.25
CA LEU A 75 10.80 7.41 -0.23
C LEU A 75 11.80 6.53 0.52
N MET A 76 11.71 6.48 1.85
CA MET A 76 12.63 5.67 2.66
C MET A 76 12.47 4.17 2.37
N TYR A 77 11.23 3.69 2.20
CA TYR A 77 10.98 2.30 1.81
C TYR A 77 11.54 1.98 0.42
N LEU A 78 11.33 2.88 -0.54
CA LEU A 78 11.83 2.70 -1.90
C LEU A 78 13.37 2.60 -1.92
N VAL A 79 14.06 3.51 -1.25
CA VAL A 79 15.52 3.52 -1.16
C VAL A 79 16.04 2.22 -0.53
N GLN A 80 15.43 1.78 0.58
CA GLN A 80 15.80 0.52 1.23
C GLN A 80 15.58 -0.69 0.32
N THR A 81 14.46 -0.74 -0.40
CA THR A 81 14.16 -1.86 -1.29
C THR A 81 15.10 -1.92 -2.48
N TYR A 82 15.46 -0.78 -3.05
CA TYR A 82 16.47 -0.74 -4.12
C TYR A 82 17.86 -1.12 -3.62
N HIS A 83 18.24 -0.69 -2.41
CA HIS A 83 19.49 -1.11 -1.80
C HIS A 83 19.58 -2.64 -1.70
N GLU A 84 18.56 -3.28 -1.12
CA GLU A 84 18.48 -4.73 -1.00
C GLU A 84 18.45 -5.43 -2.37
N TYR A 85 17.70 -4.90 -3.33
CA TYR A 85 17.64 -5.42 -4.69
C TYR A 85 19.03 -5.41 -5.36
N PHE A 86 19.81 -4.32 -5.21
CA PHE A 86 21.15 -4.24 -5.79
C PHE A 86 22.16 -5.16 -5.09
N GLU A 87 22.02 -5.33 -3.78
CA GLU A 87 22.83 -6.30 -3.03
C GLU A 87 22.54 -7.74 -3.47
N GLU A 88 21.26 -8.12 -3.62
CA GLU A 88 20.85 -9.45 -4.08
C GLU A 88 21.34 -9.76 -5.51
N GLN A 89 21.45 -8.74 -6.35
CA GLN A 89 21.91 -8.89 -7.74
C GLN A 89 23.44 -8.75 -7.88
N ASP A 90 24.18 -8.55 -6.79
CA ASP A 90 25.61 -8.22 -6.82
C ASP A 90 25.92 -7.09 -7.82
N ALA A 91 25.10 -6.03 -7.80
CA ALA A 91 25.11 -4.98 -8.80
C ALA A 91 26.29 -4.01 -8.58
N ASP A 92 27.15 -3.88 -9.56
CA ASP A 92 28.26 -2.90 -9.52
C ASP A 92 27.74 -1.50 -9.87
N LEU A 93 27.40 -0.73 -8.84
CA LEU A 93 26.93 0.66 -8.96
C LEU A 93 28.01 1.65 -9.38
N TYR A 94 29.30 1.27 -9.31
CA TYR A 94 30.44 2.11 -9.68
C TYR A 94 31.01 1.75 -11.06
N GLY A 95 30.53 0.67 -11.62
CA GLY A 95 30.91 0.23 -12.96
C GLY A 95 30.35 1.10 -14.08
N SER A 96 30.87 0.92 -15.27
CA SER A 96 30.42 1.67 -16.47
C SER A 96 29.14 1.12 -17.08
N LYS A 97 28.74 -0.09 -16.73
CA LYS A 97 27.52 -0.73 -17.25
C LYS A 97 26.30 -0.21 -16.50
N LYS A 98 25.29 0.26 -17.23
CA LYS A 98 24.01 0.68 -16.65
C LYS A 98 23.36 -0.50 -15.92
N VAL A 99 23.11 -0.34 -14.62
CA VAL A 99 22.36 -1.32 -13.83
C VAL A 99 20.87 -1.27 -14.20
N HIS A 100 20.21 -2.41 -14.05
CA HIS A 100 18.76 -2.48 -14.16
C HIS A 100 18.12 -2.02 -12.86
N VAL A 101 17.08 -1.20 -12.97
CA VAL A 101 16.28 -0.69 -11.85
C VAL A 101 14.83 -1.04 -12.12
N PRO A 102 14.18 -1.88 -11.29
CA PRO A 102 12.76 -2.19 -11.46
C PRO A 102 11.89 -0.94 -11.34
N GLU A 103 10.82 -0.86 -12.11
CA GLU A 103 9.83 0.20 -11.93
C GLU A 103 9.21 0.12 -10.53
N SER A 104 8.85 1.28 -9.96
CA SER A 104 8.19 1.31 -8.66
C SER A 104 6.85 2.01 -8.73
N GLU A 105 5.88 1.44 -8.03
CA GLU A 105 4.58 2.05 -7.82
C GLU A 105 4.25 2.10 -6.33
N ILE A 106 3.74 3.24 -5.88
CA ILE A 106 3.45 3.48 -4.47
C ILE A 106 1.99 3.86 -4.33
N TYR A 107 1.30 3.12 -3.49
CA TYR A 107 -0.11 3.30 -3.20
C TYR A 107 -0.35 3.50 -1.72
N VAL A 108 -1.32 4.35 -1.39
CA VAL A 108 -1.87 4.46 -0.04
C VAL A 108 -3.37 4.17 -0.08
N ILE A 109 -3.84 3.26 0.76
CA ILE A 109 -5.27 3.01 0.96
C ILE A 109 -5.73 3.88 2.12
N PHE A 110 -6.54 4.90 1.82
CA PHE A 110 -7.09 5.78 2.83
C PHE A 110 -8.48 5.31 3.27
N THR A 111 -8.60 4.96 4.53
CA THR A 111 -9.83 4.43 5.12
C THR A 111 -10.62 5.47 5.94
N GLY A 112 -10.05 6.68 6.10
CA GLY A 112 -10.69 7.78 6.81
C GLY A 112 -11.69 8.56 5.96
N GLU A 113 -12.23 9.62 6.55
CA GLU A 113 -13.12 10.56 5.88
C GLU A 113 -12.40 11.86 5.56
N ARG A 114 -12.59 12.37 4.35
CA ARG A 114 -12.12 13.68 3.95
C ARG A 114 -12.93 14.22 2.78
N THR A 115 -13.04 15.54 2.70
CA THR A 115 -13.75 16.24 1.62
C THR A 115 -12.95 16.29 0.32
N SER A 116 -11.63 16.53 0.42
CA SER A 116 -10.74 16.53 -0.74
C SER A 116 -10.18 15.11 -0.94
N ARG A 117 -10.33 14.55 -2.15
CA ARG A 117 -9.85 13.20 -2.52
C ARG A 117 -8.87 13.29 -3.70
N PRO A 118 -7.62 13.75 -3.47
CA PRO A 118 -6.64 13.75 -4.54
C PRO A 118 -6.32 12.32 -4.99
N GLU A 119 -6.24 12.08 -6.28
CA GLU A 119 -5.85 10.77 -6.85
C GLU A 119 -4.37 10.45 -6.57
N SER A 120 -3.57 11.49 -6.40
CA SER A 120 -2.15 11.34 -6.05
C SER A 120 -1.64 12.55 -5.28
N ILE A 121 -0.59 12.31 -4.50
CA ILE A 121 0.21 13.31 -3.79
C ILE A 121 1.67 13.14 -4.20
N SER A 122 2.45 14.23 -4.17
CA SER A 122 3.85 14.18 -4.60
C SER A 122 4.77 15.01 -3.72
N LEU A 123 6.05 14.62 -3.69
CA LEU A 123 7.05 15.25 -2.82
C LEU A 123 7.22 16.74 -3.16
N SER A 124 7.41 17.05 -4.43
CA SER A 124 7.61 18.43 -4.88
C SER A 124 6.43 19.33 -4.51
N LYS A 125 5.21 18.85 -4.73
CA LYS A 125 4.00 19.63 -4.49
C LYS A 125 3.76 19.90 -3.01
N GLU A 126 3.86 18.83 -2.19
CA GLU A 126 3.44 18.91 -0.79
C GLU A 126 4.53 19.49 0.13
N PHE A 127 5.82 19.36 -0.22
CA PHE A 127 6.93 19.80 0.62
C PHE A 127 7.72 20.99 0.05
N PHE A 128 7.71 21.18 -1.27
CA PHE A 128 8.53 22.20 -1.92
C PHE A 128 7.73 23.23 -2.73
N GLY A 129 6.41 23.28 -2.51
CA GLY A 129 5.52 24.25 -3.16
C GLY A 129 5.49 24.13 -4.69
N GLY A 130 5.66 22.90 -5.21
CA GLY A 130 5.66 22.58 -6.64
C GLY A 130 6.95 22.90 -7.37
N LYS A 131 8.02 23.27 -6.65
CA LYS A 131 9.33 23.51 -7.26
C LYS A 131 9.96 22.18 -7.69
N GLU A 132 10.73 22.23 -8.77
CA GLU A 132 11.54 21.11 -9.20
C GLU A 132 12.49 20.66 -8.10
N CYS A 133 12.61 19.35 -7.89
CA CYS A 133 13.50 18.75 -6.91
C CYS A 133 14.32 17.62 -7.56
N ALA A 134 15.45 17.28 -6.93
CA ALA A 134 16.35 16.24 -7.44
C ALA A 134 15.72 14.84 -7.50
N ILE A 135 14.74 14.59 -6.63
CA ILE A 135 13.99 13.33 -6.56
C ILE A 135 12.51 13.66 -6.44
N GLU A 136 11.69 13.10 -7.31
CA GLU A 136 10.22 13.15 -7.19
C GLU A 136 9.69 11.80 -6.70
N VAL A 137 8.81 11.84 -5.70
CA VAL A 137 8.07 10.68 -5.21
C VAL A 137 6.60 10.96 -5.37
N LYS A 138 5.93 10.13 -6.16
CA LYS A 138 4.49 10.22 -6.38
C LYS A 138 3.80 9.02 -5.73
N VAL A 139 2.82 9.29 -4.88
CA VAL A 139 2.01 8.30 -4.19
C VAL A 139 0.59 8.37 -4.74
N LYS A 140 0.07 7.27 -5.26
CA LYS A 140 -1.32 7.14 -5.69
C LYS A 140 -2.20 6.89 -4.46
N VAL A 141 -3.34 7.56 -4.38
CA VAL A 141 -4.25 7.45 -3.23
C VAL A 141 -5.50 6.70 -3.63
N LEU A 142 -5.75 5.61 -2.93
CA LEU A 142 -6.89 4.73 -3.14
C LEU A 142 -7.95 5.00 -2.08
N TYR A 143 -9.17 5.15 -2.52
CA TYR A 143 -10.36 5.33 -1.67
C TYR A 143 -11.32 4.18 -1.94
N GLY A 144 -12.02 3.72 -0.92
CA GLY A 144 -13.12 2.79 -1.16
C GLY A 144 -14.24 3.46 -1.96
N GLY A 145 -14.82 2.72 -2.87
CA GLY A 145 -15.98 3.09 -3.68
C GLY A 145 -17.21 2.28 -3.32
N GLU A 146 -18.20 2.31 -4.20
CA GLU A 146 -19.40 1.45 -4.17
C GLU A 146 -19.18 0.12 -4.93
N GLY A 147 -17.97 -0.07 -5.45
CA GLY A 147 -17.58 -1.26 -6.20
C GLY A 147 -17.38 -2.49 -5.31
N ASN A 148 -17.39 -3.66 -5.95
CA ASN A 148 -17.19 -4.96 -5.30
C ASN A 148 -15.74 -5.44 -5.44
N ASP A 149 -14.80 -4.53 -5.72
CA ASP A 149 -13.38 -4.82 -5.75
C ASP A 149 -12.79 -4.94 -4.33
N ILE A 150 -11.64 -5.59 -4.22
CA ILE A 150 -11.01 -5.87 -2.92
C ILE A 150 -10.64 -4.60 -2.14
N ILE A 151 -10.37 -3.47 -2.82
CA ILE A 151 -10.03 -2.20 -2.18
C ILE A 151 -11.28 -1.62 -1.52
N SER A 152 -12.39 -1.60 -2.25
CA SER A 152 -13.70 -1.12 -1.77
C SER A 152 -14.20 -1.97 -0.61
N GLN A 153 -14.11 -3.29 -0.72
CA GLN A 153 -14.45 -4.22 0.36
C GLN A 153 -13.57 -4.02 1.59
N TYR A 154 -12.26 -3.88 1.40
CA TYR A 154 -11.33 -3.64 2.51
C TYR A 154 -11.63 -2.33 3.25
N VAL A 155 -11.88 -1.23 2.52
CA VAL A 155 -12.22 0.06 3.12
C VAL A 155 -13.56 -0.01 3.84
N ALA A 156 -14.57 -0.66 3.27
CA ALA A 156 -15.87 -0.86 3.91
C ALA A 156 -15.74 -1.67 5.20
N PHE A 157 -15.02 -2.80 5.17
CA PHE A 157 -14.72 -3.61 6.35
C PHE A 157 -14.03 -2.77 7.44
N THR A 158 -13.01 -2.00 7.07
CA THR A 158 -12.23 -1.21 8.02
C THR A 158 -13.09 -0.12 8.68
N LYS A 159 -14.00 0.51 7.95
CA LYS A 159 -14.96 1.48 8.51
C LYS A 159 -15.86 0.83 9.55
N VAL A 160 -16.48 -0.31 9.22
CA VAL A 160 -17.32 -1.06 10.16
C VAL A 160 -16.51 -1.48 11.39
N TYR A 161 -15.31 -1.99 11.20
CA TYR A 161 -14.43 -2.38 12.31
C TYR A 161 -14.11 -1.21 13.23
N ASN A 162 -13.76 -0.06 12.68
CA ASN A 162 -13.45 1.14 13.47
C ASN A 162 -14.68 1.63 14.26
N GLU A 163 -15.89 1.53 13.70
CA GLU A 163 -17.13 1.83 14.39
C GLU A 163 -17.37 0.86 15.58
N GLN A 164 -17.13 -0.43 15.38
CA GLN A 164 -17.29 -1.42 16.45
C GLN A 164 -16.22 -1.27 17.54
N VAL A 165 -14.97 -0.93 17.15
CA VAL A 165 -13.91 -0.63 18.13
C VAL A 165 -14.23 0.59 18.97
N LYS A 166 -14.89 1.62 18.44
CA LYS A 166 -15.35 2.78 19.23
C LYS A 166 -16.40 2.39 20.26
N LYS A 167 -17.24 1.37 19.99
CA LYS A 167 -18.32 0.90 20.87
C LYS A 167 -17.84 -0.11 21.91
N HIS A 168 -17.00 -1.04 21.50
CA HIS A 168 -16.64 -2.24 22.29
C HIS A 168 -15.14 -2.31 22.64
N GLY A 169 -14.37 -1.26 22.32
CA GLY A 169 -12.93 -1.31 22.43
C GLY A 169 -12.30 -2.31 21.42
N ARG A 170 -10.99 -2.54 21.55
CA ARG A 170 -10.28 -3.57 20.75
C ARG A 170 -10.54 -4.95 21.37
N SER A 171 -11.71 -5.49 21.16
CA SER A 171 -12.20 -6.73 21.78
C SER A 171 -12.59 -7.75 20.71
N ARG A 172 -12.76 -9.01 21.15
CA ARG A 172 -13.30 -10.09 20.32
C ARG A 172 -14.74 -9.77 19.86
N GLU A 173 -15.51 -9.08 20.69
CA GLU A 173 -16.86 -8.66 20.38
C GLU A 173 -16.88 -7.69 19.20
N ALA A 174 -15.98 -6.67 19.18
CA ALA A 174 -15.86 -5.76 18.05
C ALA A 174 -15.60 -6.49 16.74
N VAL A 175 -14.72 -7.51 16.75
CA VAL A 175 -14.45 -8.34 15.57
C VAL A 175 -15.68 -9.13 15.15
N THR A 176 -16.37 -9.78 16.09
CA THR A 176 -17.55 -10.62 15.82
C THR A 176 -18.67 -9.78 15.21
N GLU A 177 -18.96 -8.61 15.79
CA GLU A 177 -19.97 -7.70 15.28
C GLU A 177 -19.61 -7.14 13.90
N THR A 178 -18.34 -6.83 13.68
CA THR A 178 -17.85 -6.42 12.35
C THR A 178 -18.15 -7.48 11.29
N ILE A 179 -17.78 -8.74 11.57
CA ILE A 179 -18.02 -9.85 10.64
C ILE A 179 -19.52 -10.03 10.38
N ARG A 180 -20.36 -9.94 11.41
CA ARG A 180 -21.82 -10.05 11.26
C ARG A 180 -22.37 -8.95 10.35
N ILE A 181 -22.00 -7.69 10.63
CA ILE A 181 -22.49 -6.53 9.85
C ILE A 181 -21.98 -6.60 8.40
N CYS A 182 -20.73 -7.00 8.18
CA CYS A 182 -20.18 -7.12 6.83
C CYS A 182 -20.90 -8.22 6.02
N LYS A 183 -21.19 -9.37 6.64
CA LYS A 183 -21.99 -10.43 6.00
C LYS A 183 -23.38 -9.97 5.62
N ASP A 184 -24.05 -9.22 6.50
CA ASP A 184 -25.40 -8.68 6.25
C ASP A 184 -25.41 -7.63 5.13
N ARG A 185 -24.27 -6.99 4.84
CA ARG A 185 -24.09 -5.97 3.80
C ARG A 185 -23.42 -6.48 2.52
N ASP A 186 -23.09 -7.75 2.48
CA ASP A 186 -22.35 -8.38 1.36
C ASP A 186 -20.97 -7.73 1.10
N VAL A 187 -20.22 -7.47 2.19
CA VAL A 187 -18.87 -6.88 2.23
C VAL A 187 -17.85 -7.92 2.69
#